data_3a921f62658d03d5ad0cbd236b43118b
#
_entry.id   3a921f62658d03d5ad0cbd236b43118b
#
_cell.length_a   1.000
_cell.length_b   1.000
_cell.length_c   1.000
_cell.angle_alpha   90.00
_cell.angle_beta   90.00
_cell.angle_gamma   90.00
#
_symmetry.space_group_name_H-M   'P 1'
#
loop_
_entity.id
_entity.type
_entity.pdbx_description
1 polymer ?
#
loop_
_entity_poly.entity_id
_entity_poly.type
_entity_poly.pdbx_seq_one_letter_code
_entity_poly.pdbx_strand_id
1 'polypeptide(L)' 'MKTDNTTLKKLTRGEEEVMQILWQLGAGSINDLIAAMQEPKPKYTTIATFVKILENKGYVGRTERGKSYEYYP' A
#
# COMPACT_ATOMS: atom_id res chain seq x y z
N MET A 1 20.45 -11.87 -9.81
CA MET A 1 19.92 -11.92 -9.73
C MET A 1 19.36 -11.92 -9.46
N LYS A 2 19.21 -11.84 -9.40
CA LYS A 2 18.45 -11.81 -9.19
C LYS A 2 17.67 -12.05 -8.78
N THR A 3 17.46 -11.99 -8.57
CA THR A 3 16.70 -12.18 -8.21
C THR A 3 15.90 -12.78 -7.98
N ASP A 4 15.82 -13.32 -7.75
CA ASP A 4 15.06 -14.14 -7.66
C ASP A 4 14.14 -14.25 -6.61
N ASN A 5 14.36 -14.13 -5.41
CA ASN A 5 13.50 -13.99 -4.36
C ASN A 5 12.64 -12.87 -4.58
N THR A 6 13.10 -11.90 -5.16
CA THR A 6 12.27 -10.80 -5.55
C THR A 6 11.21 -11.23 -6.51
N THR A 7 11.47 -12.27 -7.28
CA THR A 7 10.45 -12.79 -8.17
C THR A 7 9.25 -13.33 -7.40
N LEU A 8 9.51 -13.99 -6.29
CA LEU A 8 8.44 -14.59 -5.51
C LEU A 8 7.54 -13.54 -4.86
N LYS A 9 8.12 -12.40 -4.49
CA LYS A 9 7.38 -11.34 -3.82
C LYS A 9 7.43 -10.04 -4.57
N LYS A 10 7.60 -10.15 -5.86
CA LYS A 10 7.71 -8.98 -6.71
C LYS A 10 6.42 -8.17 -6.66
N LEU A 11 6.56 -6.86 -6.55
CA LEU A 11 5.43 -5.96 -6.52
C LEU A 11 5.05 -5.57 -7.93
N THR A 12 3.75 -5.46 -8.18
CA THR A 12 3.27 -4.86 -9.40
C THR A 12 3.47 -3.35 -9.31
N ARG A 13 3.29 -2.69 -10.45
CA ARG A 13 3.47 -1.24 -10.51
C ARG A 13 2.53 -0.52 -9.54
N GLY A 14 1.27 -0.94 -9.49
CA GLY A 14 0.32 -0.32 -8.59
C GLY A 14 0.68 -0.55 -7.13
N GLU A 15 1.12 -1.76 -6.80
CA GLU A 15 1.55 -2.05 -5.45
C GLU A 15 2.76 -1.23 -5.06
N GLU A 16 3.69 -1.07 -5.99
CA GLU A 16 4.89 -0.30 -5.73
C GLU A 16 4.57 1.17 -5.47
N GLU A 17 3.62 1.72 -6.24
CA GLU A 17 3.20 3.10 -6.02
C GLU A 17 2.61 3.28 -4.63
N VAL A 18 1.80 2.33 -4.19
CA VAL A 18 1.23 2.39 -2.85
C VAL A 18 2.33 2.35 -1.80
N MET A 19 3.31 1.47 -1.98
CA MET A 19 4.42 1.39 -1.03
C MET A 19 5.20 2.69 -0.96
N GLN A 20 5.45 3.31 -2.10
CA GLN A 20 6.18 4.57 -2.10
C GLN A 20 5.45 5.65 -1.33
N ILE A 21 4.13 5.70 -1.48
CA ILE A 21 3.32 6.66 -0.74
C ILE A 21 3.39 6.34 0.76
N LEU A 22 3.27 5.08 1.12
CA LEU A 22 3.36 4.69 2.53
C LEU A 22 4.71 5.05 3.13
N TRP A 23 5.79 4.85 2.39
CA TRP A 23 7.11 5.22 2.89
C TRP A 23 7.21 6.72 3.12
N GLN A 24 6.60 7.52 2.25
CA GLN A 24 6.60 8.97 2.42
C GLN A 24 5.78 9.41 3.63
N LEU A 25 4.62 8.79 3.82
CA LEU A 25 3.72 9.15 4.92
C LEU A 25 4.13 8.54 6.24
N GLY A 26 4.81 7.41 6.21
CA GLY A 26 5.12 6.66 7.42
C GLY A 26 3.98 5.76 7.86
N ALA A 27 2.76 6.23 7.76
CA ALA A 27 1.56 5.47 8.05
C ALA A 27 0.36 6.29 7.59
N GLY A 28 -0.76 5.63 7.33
CA GLY A 28 -1.96 6.34 6.95
C GLY A 28 -3.10 5.41 6.62
N SER A 29 -4.30 5.97 6.58
CA SER A 29 -5.48 5.26 6.14
C SER A 29 -5.49 5.19 4.61
N ILE A 30 -6.43 4.42 4.06
CA ILE A 30 -6.55 4.34 2.61
C ILE A 30 -6.86 5.72 2.02
N ASN A 31 -7.72 6.48 2.70
CA ASN A 31 -8.01 7.84 2.25
C ASN A 31 -6.79 8.72 2.28
N ASP A 32 -5.93 8.56 3.29
CA ASP A 32 -4.69 9.32 3.36
C ASP A 32 -3.78 9.00 2.18
N LEU A 33 -3.71 7.72 1.83
CA LEU A 33 -2.91 7.30 0.69
C LEU A 33 -3.41 7.93 -0.60
N ILE A 34 -4.73 7.89 -0.80
CA ILE A 34 -5.33 8.45 -2.01
C ILE A 34 -5.08 9.96 -2.07
N ALA A 35 -5.22 10.64 -0.92
CA ALA A 35 -5.00 12.08 -0.88
C ALA A 35 -3.58 12.45 -1.27
N ALA A 36 -2.62 11.58 -1.02
CA ALA A 36 -1.23 11.84 -1.36
C ALA A 36 -0.87 11.47 -2.81
N MET A 37 -1.79 10.87 -3.53
CA MET A 37 -1.54 10.46 -4.90
C MET A 37 -1.90 11.56 -5.88
N GLN A 38 -1.30 11.48 -7.07
CA GLN A 38 -1.52 12.50 -8.09
C GLN A 38 -2.85 12.28 -8.80
N GLU A 39 -3.35 13.35 -9.39
CA GLU A 39 -4.55 13.26 -10.22
C GLU A 39 -4.24 12.52 -11.51
N PRO A 40 -5.20 11.76 -12.05
CA PRO A 40 -6.53 11.53 -11.46
C PRO A 40 -6.42 10.57 -10.29
N LYS A 41 -7.18 10.86 -9.24
CA LYS A 41 -7.15 10.03 -8.03
C LYS A 41 -7.69 8.64 -8.31
N PRO A 42 -7.06 7.59 -7.81
CA PRO A 42 -7.58 6.24 -7.98
C PRO A 42 -8.80 6.02 -7.09
N LYS A 43 -9.55 4.98 -7.42
CA LYS A 43 -10.72 4.63 -6.64
C LYS A 43 -10.30 4.01 -5.32
N TYR A 44 -11.14 4.23 -4.31
CA TYR A 44 -10.90 3.65 -2.98
C TYR A 44 -10.73 2.14 -3.06
N THR A 45 -11.65 1.47 -3.78
CA THR A 45 -11.59 0.00 -3.86
C THR A 45 -10.30 -0.49 -4.51
N THR A 46 -9.78 0.25 -5.48
CA THR A 46 -8.53 -0.13 -6.13
C THR A 46 -7.38 -0.09 -5.14
N ILE A 47 -7.27 0.98 -4.37
CA ILE A 47 -6.18 1.13 -3.42
C ILE A 47 -6.35 0.15 -2.26
N ALA A 48 -7.59 -0.05 -1.80
CA ALA A 48 -7.85 -1.02 -0.74
C ALA A 48 -7.40 -2.42 -1.16
N THR A 49 -7.63 -2.78 -2.42
CA THR A 49 -7.22 -4.08 -2.92
C THR A 49 -5.70 -4.20 -2.93
N PHE A 50 -5.00 -3.17 -3.40
CA PHE A 50 -3.53 -3.20 -3.39
C PHE A 50 -2.98 -3.32 -1.97
N VAL A 51 -3.56 -2.56 -1.04
CA VAL A 51 -3.10 -2.60 0.35
C VAL A 51 -3.31 -4.00 0.93
N LYS A 52 -4.45 -4.61 0.64
CA LYS A 52 -4.71 -5.96 1.14
C LYS A 52 -3.71 -6.96 0.58
N ILE A 53 -3.38 -6.85 -0.69
CA ILE A 53 -2.39 -7.73 -1.31
C ILE A 53 -1.04 -7.53 -0.64
N LEU A 54 -0.65 -6.27 -0.41
CA LEU A 54 0.62 -5.98 0.24
C LEU A 54 0.64 -6.52 1.67
N GLU A 55 -0.47 -6.42 2.35
CA GLU A 55 -0.58 -6.96 3.69
C GLU A 55 -0.39 -8.47 3.69
N ASN A 56 -1.02 -9.15 2.72
CA ASN A 56 -0.87 -10.59 2.59
C ASN A 56 0.54 -11.01 2.24
N LYS A 57 1.25 -10.18 1.50
CA LYS A 57 2.64 -10.45 1.14
C LYS A 57 3.61 -10.13 2.26
N GLY A 58 3.15 -9.49 3.32
CA GLY A 58 4.00 -9.16 4.45
C GLY A 58 4.71 -7.83 4.35
N TYR A 59 4.37 -7.00 3.36
CA TYR A 59 5.01 -5.70 3.22
C TYR A 59 4.34 -4.61 4.06
N VAL A 60 3.09 -4.82 4.43
CA VAL A 60 2.29 -3.79 5.08
C VAL A 60 1.60 -4.40 6.28
N GLY A 61 1.59 -3.65 7.39
CA GLY A 61 0.80 -4.01 8.55
C GLY A 61 -0.31 -3.00 8.74
N ARG A 62 -1.18 -3.25 9.70
CA ARG A 62 -2.26 -2.32 10.01
C ARG A 62 -2.50 -2.25 11.49
N THR A 63 -2.96 -1.08 11.92
CA THR A 63 -3.33 -0.83 13.29
C THR A 63 -4.76 -0.33 13.30
N GLU A 64 -5.55 -0.86 14.20
CA GLU A 64 -6.94 -0.42 14.33
C GLU A 64 -6.98 0.93 15.03
N ARG A 65 -7.70 1.88 14.46
CA ARG A 65 -7.86 3.22 15.01
C ARG A 65 -9.33 3.56 15.02
N GLY A 66 -10.00 3.30 16.14
CA GLY A 66 -11.42 3.51 16.22
C GLY A 66 -12.15 2.61 15.22
N LYS A 67 -12.84 3.22 14.27
CA LYS A 67 -13.60 2.46 13.28
C LYS A 67 -12.84 2.28 11.97
N SER A 68 -11.58 2.68 11.93
CA SER A 68 -10.80 2.60 10.70
C SER A 68 -9.46 1.96 11.00
N TYR A 69 -8.70 1.76 9.94
CA TYR A 69 -7.37 1.18 10.05
C TYR A 69 -6.33 2.15 9.54
N GLU A 70 -5.19 2.11 10.18
CA GLU A 70 -4.01 2.84 9.73
C GLU A 70 -2.99 1.82 9.26
N TYR A 71 -2.51 1.98 8.05
CA TYR A 71 -1.56 1.05 7.45
C TYR A 71 -0.15 1.61 7.53
N TYR A 72 0.83 0.72 7.64
CA TYR A 72 2.24 1.14 7.73
C TYR A 72 3.10 0.13 6.98
N PRO A 73 4.23 0.61 6.42
CA PRO A 73 5.14 -0.26 5.68
C PRO A 73 5.96 -1.18 6.57
#